data_de0c09fa7765b60dddb339c957818e1d
#
_entry.id   de0c09fa7765b60dddb339c957818e1d
#
_cell.length_a   1.000
_cell.length_b   1.000
_cell.length_c   1.000
_cell.angle_alpha   90.00
_cell.angle_beta   90.00
_cell.angle_gamma   90.00
#
_symmetry.space_group_name_H-M   'P 1'
#
loop_
_entity.id
_entity.type
_entity.pdbx_description
1 polymer ?
#
loop_
_entity_poly.entity_id
_entity_poly.type
_entity_poly.pdbx_seq_one_letter_code
_entity_poly.pdbx_strand_id
1 'polypeptide(L)'
;MLFKYTNIFNYTYITMEKTLIESRGKFLNEILPSNKSWIIIKLGAEWCGPCNKIKSLVESLVEKLPESVQFYDLCVDDNMDLYSFFKFKKMVKGIPAILAF
;
A
#
# COMPACT_ATOMS: atom_id res chain seq x y z
N MET A 1 11.73 10.71 10.24
CA MET A 1 11.76 10.47 10.22
C MET A 1 11.97 10.30 10.35
N LEU A 2 12.08 9.97 9.88
CA LEU A 2 12.26 9.64 9.77
C LEU A 2 12.74 9.69 9.36
N PHE A 3 12.87 9.90 9.07
CA PHE A 3 13.43 9.95 8.52
C PHE A 3 13.76 9.56 7.70
N LYS A 4 13.97 9.99 7.65
CA LYS A 4 13.76 9.17 6.70
C LYS A 4 14.96 8.76 5.93
N TYR A 5 15.76 9.10 5.44
CA TYR A 5 16.90 8.54 4.90
C TYR A 5 18.06 8.87 5.72
N THR A 6 17.89 9.72 6.58
CA THR A 6 18.86 9.96 7.58
C THR A 6 19.28 8.67 8.16
N ASN A 7 18.31 7.78 8.22
CA ASN A 7 18.57 6.48 8.76
C ASN A 7 17.91 5.50 7.84
N ILE A 8 18.70 4.88 6.99
CA ILE A 8 18.20 3.91 6.03
C ILE A 8 17.51 2.76 6.71
N PHE A 9 18.00 2.38 7.88
CA PHE A 9 17.39 1.33 8.66
C PHE A 9 15.97 1.68 9.06
N ASN A 10 15.75 2.92 9.53
CA ASN A 10 14.41 3.37 9.87
C ASN A 10 13.51 3.42 8.65
N TYR A 11 14.04 3.85 7.54
CA TYR A 11 13.25 3.90 6.32
C TYR A 11 12.81 2.49 5.93
N THR A 12 13.71 1.53 5.98
CA THR A 12 13.40 0.15 5.64
C THR A 12 12.33 -0.41 6.57
N TYR A 13 12.46 -0.11 7.87
CA TYR A 13 11.49 -0.58 8.84
C TYR A 13 10.09 -0.01 8.56
N ILE A 14 10.01 1.28 8.27
CA ILE A 14 8.73 1.92 7.95
C ILE A 14 8.13 1.29 6.69
N THR A 15 8.96 1.03 5.68
CA THR A 15 8.50 0.41 4.45
C THR A 15 7.93 -0.98 4.72
N MET A 16 8.60 -1.75 5.58
CA MET A 16 8.11 -3.08 5.93
C MET A 16 6.77 -3.03 6.64
N GLU A 17 6.56 -2.02 7.48
CA GLU A 17 5.27 -1.87 8.17
C GLU A 17 4.13 -1.56 7.20
N LYS A 18 4.45 -1.01 6.05
CA LYS A 18 3.45 -0.63 5.06
C LYS A 18 3.23 -1.69 3.99
N THR A 19 3.66 -2.90 4.24
CA THR A 19 3.47 -4.01 3.29
C THR A 19 2.43 -5.02 3.76
N LEU A 20 1.80 -4.75 4.91
CA LEU A 20 0.82 -5.68 5.47
C LEU A 20 -0.33 -4.93 6.12
N ILE A 21 -1.54 -5.31 5.78
CA ILE A 21 -2.74 -4.92 6.50
C ILE A 21 -3.43 -6.23 6.85
N GLU A 22 -3.41 -6.57 8.14
CA GLU A 22 -3.76 -7.90 8.61
C GLU A 22 -5.18 -8.34 8.27
N SER A 23 -6.11 -7.39 8.23
CA SER A 23 -7.50 -7.74 7.97
C SER A 23 -8.28 -6.52 7.47
N ARG A 24 -9.44 -6.79 6.90
CA ARG A 24 -10.35 -5.71 6.51
C ARG A 24 -10.79 -4.91 7.74
N GLY A 25 -10.94 -5.58 8.87
CA GLY A 25 -11.30 -4.90 10.11
C GLY A 25 -10.24 -3.93 10.56
N LYS A 26 -8.97 -4.31 10.47
CA LYS A 26 -7.86 -3.42 10.79
C LYS A 26 -7.91 -2.17 9.91
N PHE A 27 -8.13 -2.35 8.62
CA PHE A 27 -8.18 -1.23 7.69
C PHE A 27 -9.37 -0.32 8.00
N LEU A 28 -10.57 -0.89 8.13
CA LEU A 28 -11.80 -0.11 8.27
C LEU A 28 -11.94 0.56 9.62
N ASN A 29 -11.46 -0.10 10.68
CA ASN A 29 -11.70 0.38 12.04
C ASN A 29 -10.54 1.13 12.64
N GLU A 30 -9.33 0.97 12.12
CA GLU A 30 -8.14 1.60 12.69
C GLU A 30 -7.41 2.50 11.71
N ILE A 31 -7.08 1.98 10.53
CA ILE A 31 -6.26 2.74 9.59
C ILE A 31 -7.04 3.87 8.95
N LEU A 32 -8.19 3.54 8.39
CA LEU A 32 -8.99 4.53 7.67
C LEU A 32 -9.48 5.65 8.58
N PRO A 33 -10.07 5.36 9.76
CA PRO A 33 -10.56 6.45 10.62
C PRO A 33 -9.47 7.33 11.20
N SER A 34 -8.27 6.79 11.39
CA SER A 34 -7.17 7.57 11.98
C SER A 34 -6.43 8.41 10.98
N ASN A 35 -6.71 8.24 9.70
CA ASN A 35 -6.01 8.97 8.65
C ASN A 35 -6.51 10.41 8.56
N LYS A 36 -5.56 11.34 8.41
CA LYS A 36 -5.87 12.76 8.33
C LYS A 36 -5.52 13.36 6.98
N SER A 37 -5.09 12.54 6.03
CA SER A 37 -4.72 12.99 4.71
C SER A 37 -5.18 11.93 3.72
N TRP A 38 -4.27 11.43 2.89
CA TRP A 38 -4.59 10.40 1.92
C TRP A 38 -3.95 9.08 2.29
N ILE A 39 -4.65 8.01 2.00
CA ILE A 39 -4.09 6.66 2.06
C ILE A 39 -4.10 6.15 0.63
N ILE A 40 -2.94 5.73 0.14
CA ILE A 40 -2.83 5.13 -1.18
C ILE A 40 -2.41 3.68 -1.00
N ILE A 41 -3.17 2.78 -1.59
CA ILE A 41 -2.90 1.35 -1.52
C ILE A 41 -2.63 0.83 -2.92
N LYS A 42 -1.45 0.26 -3.12
CA LYS A 42 -1.10 -0.45 -4.34
C LYS A 42 -1.25 -1.93 -4.08
N LEU A 43 -1.97 -2.61 -4.95
CA LEU A 43 -2.17 -4.06 -4.87
C LEU A 43 -1.46 -4.72 -6.05
N GLY A 44 -0.64 -5.72 -5.76
CA GLY A 44 0.10 -6.41 -6.79
C GLY A 44 0.59 -7.76 -6.30
N ALA A 45 1.46 -8.39 -7.07
CA ALA A 45 2.07 -9.66 -6.72
C ALA A 45 3.34 -9.84 -7.55
N GLU A 46 4.28 -10.62 -7.03
CA GLU A 46 5.54 -10.86 -7.74
C GLU A 46 5.33 -11.63 -9.04
N TRP A 47 4.33 -12.52 -9.06
CA TRP A 47 4.03 -13.32 -10.23
C TRP A 47 3.22 -12.55 -11.27
N CYS A 48 2.86 -11.33 -11.00
CA CYS A 48 2.00 -10.55 -11.89
C CYS A 48 2.88 -9.75 -12.87
N GLY A 49 2.87 -10.14 -14.14
CA GLY A 49 3.67 -9.46 -15.17
C GLY A 49 3.36 -7.98 -15.29
N PRO A 50 2.08 -7.59 -15.47
CA PRO A 50 1.75 -6.17 -15.55
C PRO A 50 2.13 -5.38 -14.31
N CYS A 51 2.08 -5.98 -13.12
CA CYS A 51 2.52 -5.34 -11.89
C CYS A 51 4.00 -5.00 -11.97
N ASN A 52 4.80 -5.93 -12.46
CA ASN A 52 6.24 -5.74 -12.57
C ASN A 52 6.60 -4.65 -13.57
N LYS A 53 5.79 -4.47 -14.60
CA LYS A 53 6.03 -3.45 -15.62
C LYS A 53 5.89 -2.03 -15.08
N ILE A 54 5.03 -1.83 -14.08
CA ILE A 54 4.82 -0.50 -13.53
C ILE A 54 5.59 -0.25 -12.24
N LYS A 55 6.35 -1.23 -11.78
CA LYS A 55 7.00 -1.16 -10.48
C LYS A 55 7.90 0.06 -10.33
N SER A 56 8.81 0.27 -11.29
CA SER A 56 9.74 1.38 -11.18
C SER A 56 9.03 2.72 -11.31
N LEU A 57 7.99 2.80 -12.14
CA LEU A 57 7.21 4.02 -12.25
C LEU A 57 6.54 4.35 -10.93
N VAL A 58 5.92 3.37 -10.30
CA VAL A 58 5.26 3.56 -9.02
C VAL A 58 6.26 3.99 -7.95
N GLU A 59 7.42 3.33 -7.88
CA GLU A 59 8.45 3.69 -6.92
C GLU A 59 8.89 5.14 -7.09
N SER A 60 9.04 5.57 -8.33
CA SER A 60 9.44 6.93 -8.65
C SER A 60 8.36 7.94 -8.21
N LEU A 61 7.08 7.60 -8.38
CA LEU A 61 5.99 8.47 -7.96
C LEU A 61 5.85 8.54 -6.44
N VAL A 62 6.06 7.42 -5.77
CA VAL A 62 5.94 7.36 -4.32
C VAL A 62 6.97 8.26 -3.64
N GLU A 63 8.17 8.35 -4.21
CA GLU A 63 9.21 9.23 -3.67
C GLU A 63 8.79 10.68 -3.66
N LYS A 64 7.84 11.06 -4.49
CA LYS A 64 7.38 12.45 -4.60
C LYS A 64 6.16 12.75 -3.76
N LEU A 65 5.62 11.75 -3.05
CA LEU A 65 4.44 11.97 -2.23
C LEU A 65 4.78 12.77 -0.98
N PRO A 66 3.87 13.66 -0.53
CA PRO A 66 4.07 14.35 0.75
C PRO A 66 4.12 13.35 1.89
N GLU A 67 4.79 13.72 2.97
CA GLU A 67 4.89 12.85 4.14
C GLU A 67 3.54 12.55 4.78
N SER A 68 2.57 13.44 4.60
CA SER A 68 1.24 13.24 5.16
C SER A 68 0.47 12.11 4.48
N VAL A 69 0.90 11.70 3.28
CA VAL A 69 0.25 10.62 2.54
C VAL A 69 0.81 9.29 3.00
N GLN A 70 -0.08 8.36 3.37
CA GLN A 70 0.33 7.01 3.72
C GLN A 70 0.26 6.14 2.47
N PHE A 71 1.35 5.45 2.17
CA PHE A 71 1.40 4.57 1.01
C PHE A 71 1.63 3.13 1.47
N TYR A 72 0.76 2.23 1.01
CA TYR A 72 0.87 0.80 1.30
C TYR A 72 1.11 0.05 0.00
N ASP A 73 2.15 -0.76 -0.02
CA ASP A 73 2.47 -1.61 -1.17
C ASP A 73 2.16 -3.05 -0.76
N LEU A 74 0.99 -3.52 -1.12
CA LEU A 74 0.46 -4.80 -0.64
C LEU A 74 0.54 -5.88 -1.69
N CYS A 75 1.14 -7.01 -1.32
CA CYS A 75 1.06 -8.21 -2.11
C CYS A 75 -0.27 -8.90 -1.78
N VAL A 76 -1.06 -9.22 -2.80
CA VAL A 76 -2.38 -9.80 -2.56
C VAL A 76 -2.30 -11.16 -1.85
N ASP A 77 -1.21 -11.90 -2.04
CA ASP A 77 -1.06 -13.20 -1.40
C ASP A 77 -0.91 -13.08 0.12
N ASP A 78 -0.34 -11.97 0.58
CA ASP A 78 -0.12 -11.73 2.00
C ASP A 78 -1.22 -10.89 2.63
N ASN A 79 -2.12 -10.35 1.81
CA ASN A 79 -3.16 -9.43 2.26
C ASN A 79 -4.53 -9.84 1.71
N MET A 80 -4.79 -11.15 1.73
CA MET A 80 -5.96 -11.73 1.07
C MET A 80 -7.28 -11.23 1.62
N ASP A 81 -7.37 -11.04 2.92
CA ASP A 81 -8.63 -10.61 3.50
C ASP A 81 -9.05 -9.23 2.97
N LEU A 82 -8.13 -8.29 2.99
CA LEU A 82 -8.44 -6.95 2.51
C LEU A 82 -8.66 -6.93 1.00
N TYR A 83 -7.82 -7.67 0.25
CA TYR A 83 -7.98 -7.73 -1.20
C TYR A 83 -9.35 -8.32 -1.57
N SER A 84 -9.75 -9.40 -0.91
CA SER A 84 -11.06 -10.02 -1.15
C SER A 84 -12.19 -9.04 -0.85
N PHE A 85 -12.05 -8.26 0.20
CA PHE A 85 -13.03 -7.24 0.56
C PHE A 85 -13.17 -6.20 -0.56
N PHE A 86 -12.04 -5.70 -1.08
CA PHE A 86 -12.08 -4.73 -2.16
C PHE A 86 -12.71 -5.30 -3.42
N LYS A 87 -12.43 -6.57 -3.74
CA LYS A 87 -13.05 -7.22 -4.88
C LYS A 87 -14.55 -7.40 -4.67
N PHE A 88 -14.94 -7.82 -3.48
CA PHE A 88 -16.35 -7.99 -3.16
C PHE A 88 -17.11 -6.68 -3.29
N LYS A 89 -16.50 -5.58 -2.88
CA LYS A 89 -17.09 -4.25 -2.99
C LYS A 89 -16.96 -3.67 -4.40
N LYS A 90 -16.37 -4.41 -5.32
CA LYS A 90 -16.18 -3.99 -6.72
C LYS A 90 -15.33 -2.72 -6.84
N MET A 91 -14.45 -2.52 -5.88
CA MET A 91 -13.51 -1.39 -5.92
C MET A 91 -12.31 -1.70 -6.80
N VAL A 92 -11.99 -2.98 -6.95
CA VAL A 92 -10.93 -3.42 -7.85
C VAL A 92 -11.43 -4.63 -8.62
N LYS A 93 -10.88 -4.84 -9.82
CA LYS A 93 -11.20 -6.02 -10.64
C LYS A 93 -10.10 -7.06 -10.59
N GLY A 94 -8.89 -6.64 -10.32
CA GLY A 94 -7.73 -7.50 -10.28
C GLY A 94 -6.49 -6.67 -10.00
N ILE A 95 -5.32 -7.19 -10.33
CA ILE A 95 -4.06 -6.50 -10.12
C ILE A 95 -3.36 -6.28 -11.46
N PRO A 96 -2.56 -5.21 -11.58
CA PRO A 96 -2.29 -4.21 -10.54
C PRO A 96 -3.48 -3.29 -10.30
N ALA A 97 -3.59 -2.78 -9.09
CA ALA A 97 -4.61 -1.80 -8.75
C ALA A 97 -4.04 -0.79 -7.79
N ILE A 98 -4.51 0.45 -7.89
CA ILE A 98 -4.11 1.52 -6.98
C ILE A 98 -5.38 2.21 -6.53
N LEU A 99 -5.56 2.28 -5.22
CA LEU A 99 -6.71 2.91 -4.60
C LEU A 99 -6.26 4.08 -3.75
N ALA A 100 -7.06 5.14 -3.73
CA ALA A 100 -6.80 6.29 -2.88
C ALA A 100 -8.02 6.56 -2.01
N PHE A 101 -7.76 6.79 -0.73
CA PHE A 101 -8.80 7.06 0.25
C PHE A 101 -8.58 8.38 0.93
#